data_b1e7b8007f27ab6cf8ccc6734b9d140b
#
_entry.id   b1e7b8007f27ab6cf8ccc6734b9d140b
#
_cell.length_a   1.000
_cell.length_b   1.000
_cell.length_c   1.000
_cell.angle_alpha   90.00
_cell.angle_beta   90.00
_cell.angle_gamma   90.00
#
_symmetry.space_group_name_H-M   'P 1'
#
loop_
_entity.id
_entity.type
_entity.pdbx_description
1 polymer ?
#
loop_
_entity_poly.entity_id
_entity_poly.type
_entity_poly.pdbx_seq_one_letter_code
_entity_poly.pdbx_strand_id
1 'polypeptide(L)'
;MKGRTVILILLVFFSVLILSFPMRGLISLLDDQNSIKTQAIEGFWWKSNLQEVVIGNRQLGDIYINFLPSSLVQGKFEFYTEVSGKEIDLKGYIGTTFLGNVFFREVHFYANPIIQIQSGKPVFQNISNVRADVPYLYFNKDGCLRAKGKGTGEIVDMFGLFSRNLNI
;
A
#
# COMPACT_ATOMS: atom_id res chain seq x y z
N MET A 1 -18.79 43.72 -1.63
CA MET A 1 -17.39 43.26 -1.50
C MET A 1 -17.15 42.39 -0.28
N LYS A 2 -17.85 42.59 0.86
CA LYS A 2 -17.61 41.82 2.12
C LYS A 2 -17.82 40.30 2.01
N GLY A 3 -18.79 39.80 1.28
CA GLY A 3 -19.07 38.37 1.17
C GLY A 3 -17.97 37.55 0.46
N ARG A 4 -17.37 38.09 -0.61
CA ARG A 4 -16.29 37.39 -1.35
C ARG A 4 -15.02 37.20 -0.49
N THR A 5 -14.71 38.23 0.32
CA THR A 5 -13.55 38.16 1.23
C THR A 5 -13.74 37.09 2.33
N VAL A 6 -14.96 37.00 2.88
CA VAL A 6 -15.29 35.98 3.89
C VAL A 6 -15.17 34.57 3.30
N ILE A 7 -15.70 34.35 2.08
CA ILE A 7 -15.60 33.04 1.38
C ILE A 7 -14.12 32.67 1.16
N LEU A 8 -13.30 33.62 0.73
CA LEU A 8 -11.88 33.37 0.49
C LEU A 8 -11.13 33.00 1.77
N ILE A 9 -11.41 33.71 2.87
CA ILE A 9 -10.83 33.42 4.20
C ILE A 9 -11.23 32.00 4.66
N LEU A 10 -12.51 31.64 4.53
CA LEU A 10 -12.99 30.31 4.89
C LEU A 10 -12.32 29.22 4.04
N LEU A 11 -12.18 29.45 2.73
CA LEU A 11 -11.54 28.51 1.83
C LEU A 11 -10.06 28.29 2.20
N VAL A 12 -9.31 29.35 2.49
CA VAL A 12 -7.93 29.27 2.97
C VAL A 12 -7.86 28.54 4.30
N PHE A 13 -8.75 28.88 5.23
CA PHE A 13 -8.80 28.25 6.55
C PHE A 13 -9.03 26.73 6.45
N PHE A 14 -10.03 26.29 5.67
CA PHE A 14 -10.28 24.86 5.48
C PHE A 14 -9.14 24.15 4.75
N SER A 15 -8.51 24.83 3.77
CA SER A 15 -7.35 24.26 3.07
C SER A 15 -6.19 24.03 4.03
N VAL A 16 -5.89 24.98 4.90
CA VAL A 16 -4.83 24.83 5.93
C VAL A 16 -5.19 23.71 6.89
N LEU A 17 -6.44 23.62 7.33
CA LEU A 17 -6.91 22.59 8.26
C LEU A 17 -6.77 21.19 7.66
N ILE A 18 -7.16 21.01 6.39
CA ILE A 18 -6.99 19.74 5.68
C ILE A 18 -5.52 19.38 5.52
N LEU A 19 -4.69 20.33 5.09
CA LEU A 19 -3.25 20.10 4.89
C LEU A 19 -2.49 19.81 6.19
N SER A 20 -2.97 20.35 7.30
CA SER A 20 -2.34 20.17 8.63
C SER A 20 -2.85 18.93 9.38
N PHE A 21 -3.74 18.14 8.78
CA PHE A 21 -4.31 17.00 9.47
C PHE A 21 -3.26 15.90 9.70
N PRO A 22 -2.98 15.51 10.96
CA PRO A 22 -1.91 14.56 11.26
C PRO A 22 -2.32 13.14 10.86
N MET A 23 -1.36 12.36 10.36
CA MET A 23 -1.58 10.96 9.97
C MET A 23 -2.08 10.10 11.13
N ARG A 24 -1.60 10.36 12.36
CA ARG A 24 -2.08 9.67 13.56
C ARG A 24 -3.59 9.79 13.74
N GLY A 25 -4.14 11.00 13.52
CA GLY A 25 -5.58 11.23 13.60
C GLY A 25 -6.36 10.46 12.55
N LEU A 26 -5.82 10.36 11.33
CA LEU A 26 -6.45 9.59 10.26
C LEU A 26 -6.50 8.09 10.59
N ILE A 27 -5.40 7.53 11.08
CA ILE A 27 -5.35 6.11 11.47
C ILE A 27 -6.33 5.85 12.61
N SER A 28 -6.39 6.71 13.63
CA SER A 28 -7.33 6.52 14.76
C SER A 28 -8.79 6.59 14.34
N LEU A 29 -9.12 7.30 13.25
CA LEU A 29 -10.48 7.35 12.70
C LEU A 29 -10.84 6.13 11.85
N LEU A 30 -9.86 5.50 11.22
CA LEU A 30 -10.07 4.36 10.31
C LEU A 30 -9.93 3.01 11.01
N ASP A 31 -9.18 2.95 12.09
CA ASP A 31 -8.88 1.70 12.80
C ASP A 31 -9.78 1.51 14.04
N ASP A 32 -11.07 1.25 13.80
CA ASP A 32 -12.05 1.00 14.87
C ASP A 32 -11.70 -0.21 15.75
N GLN A 33 -10.89 -1.14 15.26
CA GLN A 33 -10.56 -2.39 15.95
C GLN A 33 -9.18 -2.40 16.60
N ASN A 34 -8.43 -1.29 16.57
CA ASN A 34 -7.04 -1.21 17.03
C ASN A 34 -6.16 -2.35 16.47
N SER A 35 -6.42 -2.74 15.22
CA SER A 35 -5.71 -3.80 14.53
C SER A 35 -4.35 -3.34 14.01
N ILE A 36 -4.18 -2.02 13.84
CA ILE A 36 -2.94 -1.39 13.36
C ILE A 36 -2.15 -0.92 14.58
N LYS A 37 -1.01 -1.56 14.83
CA LYS A 37 -0.06 -1.14 15.86
C LYS A 37 1.17 -0.57 15.18
N THR A 38 1.71 0.52 15.71
CA THR A 38 2.91 1.17 15.19
C THR A 38 3.70 1.77 16.35
N GLN A 39 5.02 1.74 16.26
CA GLN A 39 5.89 2.32 17.27
C GLN A 39 5.87 3.84 17.20
N ALA A 40 5.92 4.41 16.01
CA ALA A 40 5.83 5.85 15.80
C ALA A 40 5.08 6.18 14.51
N ILE A 41 4.37 7.31 14.54
CA ILE A 41 3.69 7.89 13.37
C ILE A 41 4.14 9.33 13.27
N GLU A 42 4.80 9.66 12.18
CA GLU A 42 5.30 10.99 11.90
C GLU A 42 4.68 11.54 10.61
N GLY A 43 4.39 12.84 10.61
CA GLY A 43 3.93 13.56 9.45
C GLY A 43 2.42 13.67 9.33
N PHE A 44 1.99 14.05 8.12
CA PHE A 44 0.62 14.37 7.76
C PHE A 44 0.07 13.32 6.80
N TRP A 45 -1.24 13.32 6.56
CA TRP A 45 -1.92 12.38 5.67
C TRP A 45 -1.33 12.34 4.24
N TRP A 46 -0.76 13.44 3.77
CA TRP A 46 -0.17 13.56 2.44
C TRP A 46 1.33 13.20 2.39
N LYS A 47 2.01 13.18 3.53
CA LYS A 47 3.40 12.71 3.66
C LYS A 47 3.63 12.22 5.08
N SER A 48 3.84 10.93 5.23
CA SER A 48 4.01 10.28 6.53
C SER A 48 5.01 9.15 6.49
N ASN A 49 5.58 8.89 7.67
CA ASN A 49 6.42 7.76 7.95
C ASN A 49 5.87 7.04 9.18
N LEU A 50 5.53 5.77 9.03
CA LEU A 50 5.05 4.91 10.09
C LEU A 50 6.14 3.89 10.39
N GLN A 51 6.58 3.79 11.64
CA GLN A 51 7.66 2.90 12.04
C GLN A 51 7.10 1.64 12.70
N GLU A 52 7.69 0.49 12.33
CA GLU A 52 7.35 -0.83 12.87
C GLU A 52 5.85 -1.13 12.88
N VAL A 53 5.24 -1.01 11.71
CA VAL A 53 3.80 -1.27 11.55
C VAL A 53 3.53 -2.77 11.67
N VAL A 54 2.57 -3.09 12.54
CA VAL A 54 2.04 -4.44 12.73
C VAL A 54 0.54 -4.41 12.47
N ILE A 55 0.06 -5.27 11.59
CA ILE A 55 -1.36 -5.44 11.31
C ILE A 55 -1.78 -6.86 11.73
N GLY A 56 -2.63 -6.92 12.75
CA GLY A 56 -2.95 -8.19 13.38
C GLY A 56 -1.71 -8.85 13.98
N ASN A 57 -1.29 -10.00 13.41
CA ASN A 57 -0.11 -10.74 13.83
C ASN A 57 1.08 -10.63 12.85
N ARG A 58 1.00 -9.75 11.84
CA ARG A 58 2.04 -9.61 10.82
C ARG A 58 2.79 -8.31 10.97
N GLN A 59 4.10 -8.39 11.06
CA GLN A 59 4.99 -7.24 11.06
C GLN A 59 5.28 -6.84 9.61
N LEU A 60 4.79 -5.67 9.21
CA LEU A 60 5.02 -5.11 7.88
C LEU A 60 6.33 -4.32 7.79
N GLY A 61 6.83 -3.82 8.92
CA GLY A 61 8.00 -2.94 8.96
C GLY A 61 7.63 -1.47 8.83
N ASP A 62 8.52 -0.69 8.24
CA ASP A 62 8.32 0.75 8.07
C ASP A 62 7.52 1.04 6.81
N ILE A 63 6.57 1.97 6.92
CA ILE A 63 5.73 2.39 5.79
C ILE A 63 5.92 3.89 5.56
N TYR A 64 6.38 4.23 4.37
CA TYR A 64 6.45 5.60 3.89
C TYR A 64 5.35 5.86 2.87
N ILE A 65 4.65 6.98 3.02
CA ILE A 65 3.57 7.42 2.14
C ILE A 65 3.83 8.86 1.72
N ASN A 66 3.70 9.14 0.43
CA ASN A 66 3.85 10.48 -0.11
C ASN A 66 2.83 10.74 -1.22
N PHE A 67 1.94 11.69 -1.01
CA PHE A 67 0.94 12.12 -1.99
C PHE A 67 1.60 12.88 -3.14
N LEU A 68 1.13 12.66 -4.36
CA LEU A 68 1.59 13.36 -5.56
C LEU A 68 0.56 14.41 -6.00
N PRO A 69 0.73 15.70 -5.66
CA PRO A 69 -0.24 16.73 -6.03
C PRO A 69 -0.43 16.90 -7.54
N SER A 70 0.61 16.60 -8.34
CA SER A 70 0.55 16.65 -9.80
C SER A 70 -0.45 15.68 -10.41
N SER A 71 -0.80 14.60 -9.71
CA SER A 71 -1.79 13.63 -10.18
C SER A 71 -3.21 14.19 -10.19
N LEU A 72 -3.49 15.20 -9.36
CA LEU A 72 -4.81 15.87 -9.34
C LEU A 72 -5.16 16.52 -10.68
N VAL A 73 -4.16 17.07 -11.37
CA VAL A 73 -4.37 17.66 -12.72
C VAL A 73 -4.83 16.60 -13.73
N GLN A 74 -4.50 15.33 -13.47
CA GLN A 74 -4.89 14.18 -14.28
C GLN A 74 -6.20 13.53 -13.81
N GLY A 75 -6.89 14.12 -12.84
CA GLY A 75 -8.11 13.54 -12.26
C GLY A 75 -7.87 12.31 -11.37
N LYS A 76 -6.72 12.27 -10.68
CA LYS A 76 -6.29 11.13 -9.86
C LYS A 76 -5.83 11.59 -8.48
N PHE A 77 -6.06 10.74 -7.48
CA PHE A 77 -5.36 10.79 -6.20
C PHE A 77 -4.31 9.68 -6.20
N GLU A 78 -3.04 10.04 -6.21
CA GLU A 78 -1.94 9.08 -6.31
C GLU A 78 -0.96 9.29 -5.17
N PHE A 79 -0.54 8.17 -4.56
CA PHE A 79 0.44 8.13 -3.50
C PHE A 79 1.60 7.24 -3.92
N TYR A 80 2.81 7.72 -3.72
CA TYR A 80 3.98 6.85 -3.67
C TYR A 80 4.00 6.18 -2.31
N THR A 81 4.13 4.86 -2.30
CA THR A 81 4.15 4.05 -1.07
C THR A 81 5.37 3.15 -1.10
N GLU A 82 6.07 3.12 0.01
CA GLU A 82 7.19 2.22 0.25
C GLU A 82 6.96 1.50 1.58
N VAL A 83 7.02 0.18 1.56
CA VAL A 83 6.97 -0.69 2.73
C VAL A 83 8.30 -1.40 2.82
N SER A 84 9.00 -1.27 3.93
CA SER A 84 10.32 -1.84 4.16
C SER A 84 10.28 -2.70 5.42
N GLY A 85 10.16 -3.98 5.24
CA GLY A 85 10.06 -4.95 6.33
C GLY A 85 11.01 -6.14 6.16
N LYS A 86 11.10 -6.97 7.18
CA LYS A 86 11.93 -8.17 7.13
C LYS A 86 11.40 -9.23 6.17
N GLU A 87 10.07 -9.30 6.04
CA GLU A 87 9.40 -10.33 5.25
C GLU A 87 8.79 -9.77 3.95
N ILE A 88 8.56 -8.46 3.90
CA ILE A 88 7.86 -7.80 2.80
C ILE A 88 8.56 -6.50 2.46
N ASP A 89 8.88 -6.33 1.19
CA ASP A 89 9.35 -5.10 0.59
C ASP A 89 8.40 -4.73 -0.55
N LEU A 90 7.86 -3.52 -0.54
CA LEU A 90 6.96 -3.05 -1.57
C LEU A 90 7.28 -1.58 -1.88
N LYS A 91 7.40 -1.27 -3.16
CA LYS A 91 7.57 0.11 -3.64
C LYS A 91 6.66 0.31 -4.83
N GLY A 92 6.01 1.45 -4.90
CA GLY A 92 5.22 1.78 -6.08
C GLY A 92 4.21 2.88 -5.84
N TYR A 93 3.40 3.11 -6.85
CA TYR A 93 2.35 4.11 -6.82
C TYR A 93 1.00 3.42 -6.68
N ILE A 94 0.20 3.90 -5.74
CA ILE A 94 -1.17 3.42 -5.48
C ILE A 94 -2.09 4.62 -5.58
N GLY A 95 -3.18 4.48 -6.27
CA GLY A 95 -4.10 5.60 -6.41
C GLY A 95 -5.51 5.23 -6.81
N THR A 96 -6.34 6.26 -6.84
CA THR A 96 -7.71 6.18 -7.35
C THR A 96 -7.98 7.33 -8.30
N THR A 97 -8.79 7.08 -9.32
CA THR A 97 -9.31 8.13 -10.19
C THR A 97 -10.51 8.80 -9.54
N PHE A 98 -10.88 10.01 -9.97
CA PHE A 98 -12.10 10.68 -9.51
C PHE A 98 -13.39 9.89 -9.82
N LEU A 99 -13.32 8.94 -10.75
CA LEU A 99 -14.40 8.00 -11.06
C LEU A 99 -14.46 6.77 -10.13
N GLY A 100 -13.57 6.71 -9.13
CA GLY A 100 -13.52 5.63 -8.14
C GLY A 100 -12.80 4.35 -8.60
N ASN A 101 -12.08 4.39 -9.73
CA ASN A 101 -11.28 3.26 -10.16
C ASN A 101 -9.93 3.25 -9.42
N VAL A 102 -9.52 2.10 -8.91
CA VAL A 102 -8.25 1.91 -8.21
C VAL A 102 -7.18 1.47 -9.19
N PHE A 103 -5.97 2.00 -9.06
CA PHE A 103 -4.83 1.60 -9.86
C PHE A 103 -3.56 1.47 -9.05
N PHE A 104 -2.68 0.62 -9.56
CA PHE A 104 -1.31 0.44 -9.08
C PHE A 104 -0.38 0.65 -10.27
N ARG A 105 0.72 1.35 -10.05
CA ARG A 105 1.69 1.67 -11.10
C ARG A 105 3.11 1.50 -10.58
N GLU A 106 3.95 0.89 -11.42
CA GLU A 106 5.38 0.69 -11.09
C GLU A 106 5.57 0.03 -9.72
N VAL A 107 4.76 -1.00 -9.42
CA VAL A 107 4.85 -1.72 -8.16
C VAL A 107 5.88 -2.81 -8.25
N HIS A 108 6.89 -2.70 -7.41
CA HIS A 108 7.89 -3.72 -7.16
C HIS A 108 7.59 -4.34 -5.80
N PHE A 109 7.30 -5.61 -5.80
CA PHE A 109 6.96 -6.37 -4.62
C PHE A 109 7.97 -7.48 -4.41
N TYR A 110 8.48 -7.57 -3.19
CA TYR A 110 9.27 -8.69 -2.73
C TYR A 110 8.68 -9.19 -1.43
N ALA A 111 8.48 -10.48 -1.33
CA ALA A 111 8.08 -11.10 -0.09
C ALA A 111 8.87 -12.40 0.12
N ASN A 112 9.28 -12.61 1.35
CA ASN A 112 9.86 -13.85 1.78
C ASN A 112 8.98 -14.48 2.89
N PRO A 113 7.69 -14.71 2.61
CA PRO A 113 6.81 -15.33 3.56
C PRO A 113 7.10 -16.83 3.59
N ILE A 114 7.25 -17.39 4.79
CA ILE A 114 7.09 -18.84 4.96
C ILE A 114 5.57 -19.10 4.93
N ILE A 115 5.00 -19.20 3.74
CA ILE A 115 3.58 -19.54 3.57
C ILE A 115 3.50 -21.08 3.61
N GLN A 116 3.01 -21.63 4.70
CA GLN A 116 2.63 -23.02 4.76
C GLN A 116 1.25 -23.17 4.09
N ILE A 117 1.24 -23.69 2.86
CA ILE A 117 0.00 -24.05 2.18
C ILE A 117 -0.39 -25.44 2.65
N GLN A 118 -1.36 -25.51 3.55
CA GLN A 118 -1.94 -26.76 3.99
C GLN A 118 -2.98 -27.21 2.94
N SER A 119 -2.55 -27.99 1.96
CA SER A 119 -3.43 -28.69 1.04
C SER A 119 -3.79 -30.03 1.71
N GLY A 120 -5.06 -30.39 1.85
CA GLY A 120 -5.62 -31.53 2.61
C GLY A 120 -4.93 -32.91 2.52
N LYS A 121 -3.69 -32.96 2.14
CA LYS A 121 -2.70 -34.03 2.27
C LYS A 121 -1.41 -33.44 2.90
N PRO A 122 -0.61 -34.19 3.64
CA PRO A 122 0.53 -33.70 4.40
C PRO A 122 1.75 -33.37 3.52
N VAL A 123 1.56 -32.52 2.53
CA VAL A 123 2.65 -31.95 1.73
C VAL A 123 2.63 -30.45 2.00
N PHE A 124 3.44 -30.02 2.96
CA PHE A 124 3.67 -28.62 3.21
C PHE A 124 4.57 -28.07 2.09
N GLN A 125 4.03 -27.24 1.22
CA GLN A 125 4.83 -26.49 0.27
C GLN A 125 5.09 -25.10 0.85
N ASN A 126 6.34 -24.75 1.06
CA ASN A 126 6.75 -23.41 1.46
C ASN A 126 7.02 -22.61 0.20
N ILE A 127 6.34 -21.50 0.04
CA ILE A 127 6.65 -20.52 -1.00
C ILE A 127 7.56 -19.48 -0.38
N SER A 128 8.74 -19.28 -0.96
CA SER A 128 9.72 -18.29 -0.55
C SER A 128 10.13 -17.43 -1.74
N ASN A 129 10.77 -16.29 -1.46
CA ASN A 129 11.35 -15.41 -2.47
C ASN A 129 10.37 -14.99 -3.59
N VAL A 130 9.15 -14.61 -3.22
CA VAL A 130 8.19 -14.09 -4.19
C VAL A 130 8.61 -12.70 -4.63
N ARG A 131 8.80 -12.52 -5.94
CA ARG A 131 9.04 -11.21 -6.56
C ARG A 131 7.98 -10.96 -7.60
N ALA A 132 7.44 -9.76 -7.61
CA ALA A 132 6.51 -9.33 -8.63
C ALA A 132 6.82 -7.90 -9.06
N ASP A 133 6.93 -7.72 -10.38
CA ASP A 133 7.04 -6.43 -11.02
C ASP A 133 5.74 -6.15 -11.76
N VAL A 134 4.98 -5.18 -11.28
CA VAL A 134 3.68 -4.81 -11.83
C VAL A 134 3.75 -3.39 -12.37
N PRO A 135 4.10 -3.20 -13.65
CA PRO A 135 4.12 -1.89 -14.29
C PRO A 135 2.78 -1.18 -14.20
N TYR A 136 1.69 -1.94 -14.29
CA TYR A 136 0.36 -1.34 -14.26
C TYR A 136 -0.72 -2.38 -13.92
N LEU A 137 -1.60 -2.00 -12.99
CA LEU A 137 -2.78 -2.78 -12.61
C LEU A 137 -3.94 -1.82 -12.35
N TYR A 138 -5.08 -2.09 -12.96
CA TYR A 138 -6.23 -1.20 -12.91
C TYR A 138 -7.50 -1.98 -12.62
N PHE A 139 -8.25 -1.52 -11.61
CA PHE A 139 -9.52 -2.11 -11.17
C PHE A 139 -10.65 -1.09 -11.27
N ASN A 140 -11.83 -1.58 -11.61
CA ASN A 140 -13.08 -0.87 -11.44
C ASN A 140 -14.01 -1.65 -10.49
N LYS A 141 -15.26 -1.20 -10.39
CA LYS A 141 -16.27 -1.86 -9.55
C LYS A 141 -16.56 -3.31 -9.96
N ASP A 142 -16.33 -3.64 -11.22
CA ASP A 142 -16.65 -4.94 -11.81
C ASP A 142 -15.46 -5.91 -11.82
N GLY A 143 -14.27 -5.45 -11.40
CA GLY A 143 -13.08 -6.26 -11.29
C GLY A 143 -11.84 -5.68 -11.98
N CYS A 144 -10.90 -6.54 -12.35
CA CYS A 144 -9.66 -6.14 -13.02
C CYS A 144 -9.92 -5.80 -14.48
N LEU A 145 -9.69 -4.54 -14.89
CA LEU A 145 -9.85 -4.09 -16.27
C LEU A 145 -8.57 -4.25 -17.10
N ARG A 146 -7.42 -4.08 -16.47
CA ARG A 146 -6.13 -4.15 -17.14
C ARG A 146 -5.04 -4.53 -16.16
N ALA A 147 -4.26 -5.54 -16.50
CA ALA A 147 -3.10 -5.95 -15.74
C ALA A 147 -1.91 -6.13 -16.68
N LYS A 148 -0.73 -5.72 -16.25
CA LYS A 148 0.55 -6.01 -16.87
C LYS A 148 1.57 -6.23 -15.77
N GLY A 149 2.26 -7.35 -15.78
CA GLY A 149 3.23 -7.65 -14.76
C GLY A 149 3.98 -8.94 -15.06
N LYS A 150 5.01 -9.17 -14.28
CA LYS A 150 5.77 -10.42 -14.22
C LYS A 150 5.97 -10.77 -12.76
N GLY A 151 5.82 -12.02 -12.43
CA GLY A 151 6.09 -12.52 -11.09
C GLY A 151 6.96 -13.77 -11.15
N THR A 152 7.81 -13.91 -10.17
CA THR A 152 8.60 -15.11 -9.95
C THR A 152 8.45 -15.53 -8.49
N GLY A 153 8.36 -16.80 -8.25
CA GLY A 153 8.33 -17.35 -6.90
C GLY A 153 9.12 -18.64 -6.85
N GLU A 154 9.64 -18.96 -5.70
CA GLU A 154 10.37 -20.20 -5.46
C GLU A 154 9.54 -21.06 -4.50
N ILE A 155 9.25 -22.30 -4.91
CA ILE A 155 8.63 -23.30 -4.04
C ILE A 155 9.76 -24.14 -3.45
N VAL A 156 9.90 -24.08 -2.14
CA VAL A 156 10.86 -24.90 -1.40
C VAL A 156 10.06 -25.97 -0.67
N ASP A 157 10.36 -27.25 -0.92
CA ASP A 157 9.75 -28.32 -0.17
C ASP A 157 10.35 -28.40 1.25
N MET A 158 9.67 -29.11 2.15
CA MET A 158 10.02 -29.19 3.58
C MET A 158 11.42 -29.82 3.83
N PHE A 159 12.03 -30.45 2.81
CA PHE A 159 13.33 -31.09 2.90
C PHE A 159 14.43 -30.33 2.15
N GLY A 160 14.09 -29.22 1.48
CA GLY A 160 15.05 -28.40 0.73
C GLY A 160 15.69 -29.11 -0.47
N LEU A 161 15.13 -30.24 -0.90
CA LEU A 161 15.70 -31.08 -1.95
C LEU A 161 15.28 -30.66 -3.37
N PHE A 162 14.19 -29.88 -3.51
CA PHE A 162 13.71 -29.41 -4.81
C PHE A 162 13.26 -27.96 -4.73
N SER A 163 13.94 -27.08 -5.43
CA SER A 163 13.46 -25.74 -5.71
C SER A 163 12.84 -25.70 -7.11
N ARG A 164 11.62 -25.22 -7.25
CA ARG A 164 10.99 -24.94 -8.54
C ARG A 164 10.75 -23.44 -8.70
N ASN A 165 11.28 -22.86 -9.74
CA ASN A 165 10.97 -21.48 -10.13
C ASN A 165 9.61 -21.44 -10.82
N LEU A 166 8.69 -20.65 -10.26
CA LEU A 166 7.41 -20.33 -10.88
C LEU A 166 7.55 -19.01 -11.62
N ASN A 167 7.33 -19.04 -12.92
CA ASN A 167 7.11 -17.82 -13.72
C ASN A 167 5.59 -17.65 -13.90
N ILE A 168 5.07 -16.55 -13.38
CA ILE A 168 3.66 -16.16 -13.47
C ILE A 168 3.52 -14.97 -14.42
#